data_1bf7348df4f886db93393fcdcf5844c4
#
_entry.id   1bf7348df4f886db93393fcdcf5844c4
#
_cell.length_a   1.000
_cell.length_b   1.000
_cell.length_c   1.000
_cell.angle_alpha   90.00
_cell.angle_beta   90.00
_cell.angle_gamma   90.00
#
_symmetry.space_group_name_H-M   'P 1'
#
loop_
_entity.id
_entity.type
_entity.pdbx_description
1 polymer ?
#
loop_
_entity_poly.entity_id
_entity_poly.type
_entity_poly.pdbx_seq_one_letter_code
_entity_poly.pdbx_strand_id
1 'polypeptide(L)'
;QRQMCIRDSSWGVLFSHPKDFTPVCTTELGSLAKLKPEFEKRNVKVIGLSVDPVSDHVKWLEDIKDVTGKKPDYPIIADEDLKIAKLYNMLEGDAGTTSMGRTAVDNQTVRTVFIIRPDKRIGLFLTYPMATGRNFMELLRSIDSMQLTAKHKVATPADWKKGEEVIIVPAVKDDEAKKLFPKGWNAIKPYLRKVPDPSK
;
A
#
# COMPACT_ATOMS: atom_id res chain seq x y z
N GLN A 1 5.88 1.82 -16.47
CA GLN A 1 6.06 1.84 -14.99
C GLN A 1 5.81 0.47 -14.35
N ARG A 2 4.80 -0.33 -14.81
CA ARG A 2 4.68 -1.74 -14.44
C ARG A 2 5.99 -2.52 -14.70
N GLN A 3 6.74 -2.17 -15.73
CA GLN A 3 8.05 -2.75 -16.04
C GLN A 3 9.16 -2.33 -15.07
N MET A 4 9.08 -1.16 -14.42
CA MET A 4 10.11 -0.69 -13.49
C MET A 4 10.14 -1.48 -12.18
N CYS A 5 8.98 -1.81 -11.59
CA CYS A 5 8.92 -2.69 -10.41
C CYS A 5 9.34 -4.13 -10.74
N ILE A 6 9.26 -4.54 -12.01
CA ILE A 6 9.58 -5.88 -12.50
C ILE A 6 11.09 -6.10 -12.60
N ARG A 7 11.87 -5.06 -12.96
CA ARG A 7 13.31 -5.19 -13.23
C ARG A 7 14.18 -5.16 -11.98
N ASP A 8 13.72 -4.52 -10.91
CA ASP A 8 14.53 -4.20 -9.73
C ASP A 8 14.05 -4.85 -8.43
N SER A 9 13.17 -5.85 -8.51
CA SER A 9 12.65 -6.60 -7.35
C SER A 9 12.10 -5.70 -6.23
N SER A 10 11.57 -4.52 -6.58
CA SER A 10 10.96 -3.60 -5.61
C SER A 10 9.52 -3.98 -5.30
N TRP A 11 9.07 -3.60 -4.12
CA TRP A 11 7.66 -3.58 -3.77
C TRP A 11 6.97 -2.39 -4.44
N GLY A 12 5.66 -2.48 -4.64
CA GLY A 12 4.85 -1.41 -5.21
C GLY A 12 3.63 -1.11 -4.37
N VAL A 13 3.24 0.15 -4.33
CA VAL A 13 1.93 0.60 -3.84
C VAL A 13 1.23 1.30 -4.97
N LEU A 14 0.11 0.71 -5.43
CA LEU A 14 -0.84 1.37 -6.32
C LEU A 14 -2.03 1.83 -5.46
N PHE A 15 -2.28 3.12 -5.45
CA PHE A 15 -3.45 3.67 -4.76
C PHE A 15 -4.26 4.54 -5.72
N SER A 16 -5.57 4.51 -5.55
CA SER A 16 -6.47 5.33 -6.35
C SER A 16 -7.21 6.35 -5.49
N HIS A 17 -7.69 7.40 -6.11
CA HIS A 17 -8.55 8.41 -5.49
C HIS A 17 -9.74 8.73 -6.39
N PRO A 18 -10.91 9.06 -5.83
CA PRO A 18 -12.14 9.23 -6.59
C PRO A 18 -12.11 10.37 -7.59
N LYS A 19 -11.53 11.53 -7.23
CA LYS A 19 -11.51 12.70 -8.12
C LYS A 19 -10.51 13.74 -7.64
N ASP A 20 -9.87 14.41 -8.61
CA ASP A 20 -9.04 15.59 -8.38
C ASP A 20 -9.88 16.75 -7.80
N PHE A 21 -9.22 17.72 -7.20
CA PHE A 21 -9.84 18.90 -6.58
C PHE A 21 -10.91 18.56 -5.53
N THR A 22 -10.70 17.49 -4.75
CA THR A 22 -11.58 17.10 -3.65
C THR A 22 -10.84 17.13 -2.31
N PRO A 23 -11.52 17.49 -1.20
CA PRO A 23 -10.85 17.75 0.08
C PRO A 23 -10.06 16.56 0.63
N VAL A 24 -10.71 15.39 0.71
CA VAL A 24 -10.07 14.18 1.27
C VAL A 24 -8.88 13.74 0.41
N CYS A 25 -9.03 13.73 -0.92
CA CYS A 25 -7.96 13.32 -1.83
C CYS A 25 -6.77 14.30 -1.74
N THR A 26 -7.01 15.60 -1.61
CA THR A 26 -5.96 16.62 -1.41
C THR A 26 -5.12 16.28 -0.16
N THR A 27 -5.76 16.01 0.96
CA THR A 27 -5.06 15.65 2.21
C THR A 27 -4.30 14.34 2.09
N GLU A 28 -4.86 13.35 1.40
CA GLU A 28 -4.22 12.05 1.19
C GLU A 28 -2.96 12.14 0.35
N LEU A 29 -3.02 12.81 -0.81
CA LEU A 29 -1.88 12.91 -1.71
C LEU A 29 -0.74 13.70 -1.07
N GLY A 30 -1.05 14.76 -0.35
CA GLY A 30 -0.06 15.53 0.41
C GLY A 30 0.55 14.72 1.57
N SER A 31 -0.25 13.96 2.31
CA SER A 31 0.24 13.06 3.36
C SER A 31 1.19 12.01 2.80
N LEU A 32 0.81 11.38 1.69
CA LEU A 32 1.65 10.39 1.02
C LEU A 32 2.95 11.01 0.49
N ALA A 33 2.90 12.23 -0.05
CA ALA A 33 4.09 12.95 -0.50
C ALA A 33 5.09 13.19 0.65
N LYS A 34 4.59 13.49 1.85
CA LYS A 34 5.42 13.62 3.06
C LYS A 34 6.03 12.28 3.50
N LEU A 35 5.30 11.19 3.34
CA LEU A 35 5.71 9.85 3.73
C LEU A 35 6.51 9.10 2.65
N LYS A 36 6.63 9.65 1.43
CA LYS A 36 7.37 9.00 0.33
C LYS A 36 8.77 8.52 0.73
N PRO A 37 9.60 9.29 1.47
CA PRO A 37 10.89 8.80 1.91
C PRO A 37 10.82 7.53 2.78
N GLU A 38 9.75 7.34 3.54
CA GLU A 38 9.55 6.14 4.35
C GLU A 38 9.21 4.92 3.50
N PHE A 39 8.50 5.10 2.37
CA PHE A 39 8.30 4.05 1.37
C PHE A 39 9.61 3.71 0.65
N GLU A 40 10.39 4.71 0.26
CA GLU A 40 11.68 4.53 -0.42
C GLU A 40 12.70 3.77 0.45
N LYS A 41 12.80 4.07 1.75
CA LYS A 41 13.63 3.33 2.72
C LYS A 41 13.31 1.84 2.77
N ARG A 42 12.07 1.46 2.42
CA ARG A 42 11.58 0.08 2.37
C ARG A 42 11.67 -0.56 0.98
N ASN A 43 12.34 0.12 0.04
CA ASN A 43 12.36 -0.27 -1.38
C ASN A 43 10.95 -0.45 -1.96
N VAL A 44 10.06 0.51 -1.67
CA VAL A 44 8.68 0.53 -2.14
C VAL A 44 8.48 1.71 -3.08
N LYS A 45 8.00 1.43 -4.29
CA LYS A 45 7.59 2.44 -5.26
C LYS A 45 6.11 2.74 -5.12
N VAL A 46 5.77 4.01 -5.17
CA VAL A 46 4.40 4.49 -5.02
C VAL A 46 3.90 5.04 -6.34
N ILE A 47 2.67 4.73 -6.70
CA ILE A 47 2.00 5.23 -7.89
C ILE A 47 0.53 5.51 -7.58
N GLY A 48 0.06 6.71 -7.93
CA GLY A 48 -1.33 7.11 -7.84
C GLY A 48 -2.11 6.72 -9.11
N LEU A 49 -3.43 6.67 -9.00
CA LEU A 49 -4.34 6.49 -10.12
C LEU A 49 -5.63 7.28 -9.88
N SER A 50 -6.08 7.98 -10.89
CA SER A 50 -7.42 8.54 -10.96
C SER A 50 -7.90 8.49 -12.40
N VAL A 51 -9.19 8.67 -12.59
CA VAL A 51 -9.82 8.74 -13.92
C VAL A 51 -9.80 10.16 -14.51
N ASP A 52 -9.29 11.13 -13.76
CA ASP A 52 -9.16 12.52 -14.21
C ASP A 52 -8.04 12.67 -15.24
N PRO A 53 -8.13 13.68 -16.15
CA PRO A 53 -7.13 13.90 -17.18
C PRO A 53 -5.82 14.46 -16.62
N VAL A 54 -4.73 14.25 -17.34
CA VAL A 54 -3.38 14.74 -16.98
C VAL A 54 -3.38 16.25 -16.71
N SER A 55 -4.14 17.02 -17.49
CA SER A 55 -4.25 18.47 -17.34
C SER A 55 -4.75 18.91 -15.96
N ASP A 56 -5.66 18.12 -15.38
CA ASP A 56 -6.22 18.37 -14.05
C ASP A 56 -5.21 17.98 -12.98
N HIS A 57 -4.57 16.81 -13.11
CA HIS A 57 -3.50 16.40 -12.21
C HIS A 57 -2.43 17.49 -12.08
N VAL A 58 -1.94 18.03 -13.20
CA VAL A 58 -0.88 19.04 -13.21
C VAL A 58 -1.29 20.31 -12.45
N LYS A 59 -2.52 20.79 -12.65
CA LYS A 59 -3.04 21.97 -11.94
C LYS A 59 -3.22 21.69 -10.45
N TRP A 60 -3.81 20.54 -10.12
CA TRP A 60 -4.12 20.19 -8.75
C TRP A 60 -2.88 19.92 -7.87
N LEU A 61 -1.76 19.53 -8.47
CA LEU A 61 -0.50 19.37 -7.72
C LEU A 61 -0.05 20.65 -7.02
N GLU A 62 -0.35 21.83 -7.56
CA GLU A 62 -0.04 23.09 -6.89
C GLU A 62 -0.98 23.34 -5.70
N ASP A 63 -2.29 23.10 -5.86
CA ASP A 63 -3.25 23.19 -4.75
C ASP A 63 -2.86 22.25 -3.60
N ILE A 64 -2.46 21.01 -3.91
CA ILE A 64 -2.00 20.05 -2.89
C ILE A 64 -0.79 20.61 -2.14
N LYS A 65 0.16 21.21 -2.85
CA LYS A 65 1.33 21.85 -2.23
C LYS A 65 0.92 22.99 -1.30
N ASP A 66 0.02 23.86 -1.77
CA ASP A 66 -0.42 25.03 -1.00
C ASP A 66 -1.17 24.63 0.27
N VAL A 67 -2.04 23.60 0.19
CA VAL A 67 -2.81 23.11 1.34
C VAL A 67 -1.96 22.31 2.31
N THR A 68 -1.04 21.47 1.80
CA THR A 68 -0.35 20.47 2.63
C THR A 68 1.13 20.79 2.88
N GLY A 69 1.68 21.78 2.19
CA GLY A 69 3.10 22.15 2.26
C GLY A 69 4.05 21.20 1.50
N LYS A 70 3.51 20.19 0.78
CA LYS A 70 4.33 19.23 0.01
C LYS A 70 3.65 18.87 -1.30
N LYS A 71 4.33 19.13 -2.41
CA LYS A 71 3.91 18.70 -3.74
C LYS A 71 4.17 17.20 -3.91
N PRO A 72 3.21 16.41 -4.41
CA PRO A 72 3.45 15.03 -4.82
C PRO A 72 4.53 14.96 -5.90
N ASP A 73 5.53 14.11 -5.67
CA ASP A 73 6.68 13.87 -6.56
C ASP A 73 6.74 12.40 -7.02
N TYR A 74 5.62 11.70 -6.93
CA TYR A 74 5.40 10.35 -7.44
C TYR A 74 4.44 10.39 -8.64
N PRO A 75 4.51 9.38 -9.55
CA PRO A 75 3.63 9.35 -10.73
C PRO A 75 2.16 9.13 -10.35
N ILE A 76 1.29 9.79 -11.09
CA ILE A 76 -0.17 9.60 -11.03
C ILE A 76 -0.62 9.22 -12.44
N ILE A 77 -1.37 8.12 -12.55
CA ILE A 77 -1.95 7.65 -13.81
C ILE A 77 -3.28 8.36 -14.04
N ALA A 78 -3.44 8.95 -15.21
CA ALA A 78 -4.71 9.43 -15.72
C ALA A 78 -5.38 8.30 -16.53
N ASP A 79 -6.37 7.64 -15.92
CA ASP A 79 -7.09 6.49 -16.48
C ASP A 79 -8.41 6.96 -17.10
N GLU A 80 -8.33 7.89 -18.08
CA GLU A 80 -9.48 8.56 -18.69
C GLU A 80 -10.42 7.58 -19.42
N ASP A 81 -9.91 6.45 -19.89
CA ASP A 81 -10.67 5.38 -20.53
C ASP A 81 -11.12 4.27 -19.57
N LEU A 82 -10.91 4.44 -18.27
CA LEU A 82 -11.34 3.55 -17.16
C LEU A 82 -10.77 2.12 -17.23
N LYS A 83 -9.79 1.86 -18.08
CA LYS A 83 -9.26 0.51 -18.30
C LYS A 83 -8.54 -0.06 -17.07
N ILE A 84 -7.72 0.76 -16.43
CA ILE A 84 -6.93 0.31 -15.28
C ILE A 84 -7.84 0.18 -14.05
N ALA A 85 -8.71 1.14 -13.82
CA ALA A 85 -9.67 1.09 -12.71
C ALA A 85 -10.56 -0.15 -12.79
N LYS A 86 -11.06 -0.50 -13.98
CA LYS A 86 -11.82 -1.74 -14.21
C LYS A 86 -10.97 -3.00 -14.03
N LEU A 87 -9.75 -3.02 -14.57
CA LEU A 87 -8.84 -4.16 -14.47
C LEU A 87 -8.55 -4.53 -13.00
N TYR A 88 -8.51 -3.54 -12.11
CA TYR A 88 -8.27 -3.72 -10.69
C TYR A 88 -9.55 -3.78 -9.84
N ASN A 89 -10.72 -3.94 -10.48
CA ASN A 89 -12.02 -3.95 -9.79
C ASN A 89 -12.29 -2.71 -8.91
N MET A 90 -11.78 -1.57 -9.33
CA MET A 90 -12.02 -0.28 -8.65
C MET A 90 -13.31 0.38 -9.13
N LEU A 91 -13.80 0.00 -10.32
CA LEU A 91 -15.06 0.40 -10.91
C LEU A 91 -15.80 -0.83 -11.43
N GLU A 92 -17.12 -0.75 -11.48
CA GLU A 92 -17.96 -1.79 -12.06
C GLU A 92 -17.69 -1.95 -13.56
N GLY A 93 -17.89 -3.16 -14.10
CA GLY A 93 -17.62 -3.46 -15.50
C GLY A 93 -18.42 -2.61 -16.48
N ASP A 94 -19.64 -2.23 -16.12
CA ASP A 94 -20.58 -1.39 -16.88
C ASP A 94 -20.42 0.12 -16.64
N ALA A 95 -19.41 0.55 -15.87
CA ALA A 95 -19.14 1.96 -15.58
C ALA A 95 -18.84 2.86 -16.79
N GLY A 96 -19.07 2.38 -18.04
CA GLY A 96 -18.77 3.12 -19.26
C GLY A 96 -17.31 2.99 -19.72
N THR A 97 -16.90 3.82 -20.68
CA THR A 97 -15.55 3.77 -21.29
C THR A 97 -14.83 5.12 -21.28
N THR A 98 -15.37 6.09 -20.56
CA THR A 98 -14.79 7.45 -20.46
C THR A 98 -15.03 8.04 -19.09
N SER A 99 -14.09 8.84 -18.65
CA SER A 99 -14.21 9.64 -17.42
C SER A 99 -15.02 10.93 -17.63
N MET A 100 -15.33 11.30 -18.87
CA MET A 100 -16.05 12.53 -19.17
C MET A 100 -17.42 12.58 -18.46
N GLY A 101 -17.66 13.65 -17.72
CA GLY A 101 -18.91 13.85 -16.98
C GLY A 101 -19.03 13.07 -15.67
N ARG A 102 -18.08 12.23 -15.29
CA ARG A 102 -18.09 11.48 -14.03
C ARG A 102 -17.84 12.39 -12.83
N THR A 103 -18.53 12.11 -11.75
CA THR A 103 -18.38 12.80 -10.46
C THR A 103 -17.57 11.94 -9.48
N ALA A 104 -17.23 12.51 -8.32
CA ALA A 104 -16.61 11.74 -7.24
C ALA A 104 -17.53 10.60 -6.74
N VAL A 105 -18.85 10.77 -6.81
CA VAL A 105 -19.83 9.74 -6.43
C VAL A 105 -19.80 8.56 -7.39
N ASP A 106 -19.65 8.81 -8.69
CA ASP A 106 -19.50 7.75 -9.71
C ASP A 106 -18.24 6.92 -9.51
N ASN A 107 -17.25 7.45 -8.79
CA ASN A 107 -15.95 6.81 -8.52
C ASN A 107 -15.80 6.35 -7.06
N GLN A 108 -16.92 6.15 -6.31
CA GLN A 108 -16.90 5.79 -4.89
C GLN A 108 -16.03 4.59 -4.54
N THR A 109 -15.96 3.59 -5.43
CA THR A 109 -15.19 2.36 -5.22
C THR A 109 -13.71 2.50 -5.54
N VAL A 110 -13.29 3.63 -6.12
CA VAL A 110 -11.90 3.84 -6.59
C VAL A 110 -10.92 4.14 -5.44
N ARG A 111 -11.39 4.45 -4.22
CA ARG A 111 -10.49 4.66 -3.06
C ARG A 111 -9.90 3.35 -2.55
N THR A 112 -9.13 2.69 -3.40
CA THR A 112 -8.48 1.41 -3.11
C THR A 112 -6.97 1.57 -3.08
N VAL A 113 -6.30 0.74 -2.30
CA VAL A 113 -4.84 0.63 -2.28
C VAL A 113 -4.44 -0.83 -2.41
N PHE A 114 -3.46 -1.10 -3.25
CA PHE A 114 -2.86 -2.41 -3.44
C PHE A 114 -1.38 -2.36 -3.06
N ILE A 115 -0.94 -3.31 -2.23
CA ILE A 115 0.48 -3.58 -1.99
C ILE A 115 0.87 -4.74 -2.90
N ILE A 116 1.81 -4.47 -3.80
CA ILE A 116 2.27 -5.41 -4.83
C ILE A 116 3.66 -5.89 -4.44
N ARG A 117 3.82 -7.21 -4.36
CA ARG A 117 5.09 -7.86 -4.04
C ARG A 117 6.04 -7.87 -5.23
N PRO A 118 7.35 -8.13 -4.99
CA PRO A 118 8.35 -8.26 -6.07
C PRO A 118 8.00 -9.33 -7.10
N ASP A 119 7.28 -10.39 -6.72
CA ASP A 119 6.78 -11.44 -7.60
C ASP A 119 5.55 -11.02 -8.44
N LYS A 120 5.17 -9.74 -8.37
CA LYS A 120 4.03 -9.11 -9.07
C LYS A 120 2.64 -9.56 -8.59
N ARG A 121 2.57 -10.29 -7.50
CA ARG A 121 1.29 -10.67 -6.89
C ARG A 121 0.82 -9.59 -5.93
N ILE A 122 -0.47 -9.39 -5.88
CA ILE A 122 -1.09 -8.56 -4.86
C ILE A 122 -0.92 -9.27 -3.52
N GLY A 123 -0.26 -8.61 -2.59
CA GLY A 123 -0.04 -9.14 -1.24
C GLY A 123 -1.10 -8.68 -0.25
N LEU A 124 -1.63 -7.47 -0.45
CA LEU A 124 -2.70 -6.89 0.36
C LEU A 124 -3.46 -5.88 -0.49
N PHE A 125 -4.75 -5.78 -0.27
CA PHE A 125 -5.54 -4.63 -0.75
C PHE A 125 -6.51 -4.16 0.32
N LEU A 126 -6.79 -2.85 0.32
CA LEU A 126 -7.73 -2.19 1.21
C LEU A 126 -8.60 -1.24 0.40
N THR A 127 -9.91 -1.24 0.65
CA THR A 127 -10.84 -0.30 0.04
C THR A 127 -11.52 0.51 1.13
N TYR A 128 -11.54 1.82 0.94
CA TYR A 128 -12.08 2.79 1.90
C TYR A 128 -13.32 3.46 1.33
N PRO A 129 -14.31 3.78 2.17
CA PRO A 129 -15.42 4.64 1.77
C PRO A 129 -14.92 6.00 1.29
N MET A 130 -15.68 6.65 0.41
CA MET A 130 -15.29 7.93 -0.20
C MET A 130 -14.98 9.03 0.84
N ALA A 131 -15.74 9.06 1.95
CA ALA A 131 -15.58 10.06 3.01
C ALA A 131 -14.46 9.75 4.01
N THR A 132 -13.77 8.61 3.87
CA THR A 132 -12.76 8.17 4.84
C THR A 132 -11.36 8.26 4.25
N GLY A 133 -10.55 9.18 4.75
CA GLY A 133 -9.12 9.28 4.42
C GLY A 133 -8.34 8.06 4.92
N ARG A 134 -7.37 7.59 4.11
CA ARG A 134 -6.58 6.40 4.42
C ARG A 134 -5.53 6.67 5.49
N ASN A 135 -5.22 5.66 6.28
CA ASN A 135 -4.10 5.66 7.21
C ASN A 135 -2.84 5.10 6.51
N PHE A 136 -1.98 5.97 6.01
CA PHE A 136 -0.73 5.55 5.33
C PHE A 136 0.30 4.94 6.28
N MET A 137 0.23 5.22 7.60
CA MET A 137 1.09 4.56 8.59
C MET A 137 0.75 3.07 8.71
N GLU A 138 -0.54 2.70 8.58
CA GLU A 138 -0.95 1.30 8.51
C GLU A 138 -0.41 0.60 7.26
N LEU A 139 -0.32 1.29 6.13
CA LEU A 139 0.31 0.72 4.93
C LEU A 139 1.80 0.45 5.16
N LEU A 140 2.51 1.38 5.80
CA LEU A 140 3.93 1.19 6.16
C LEU A 140 4.10 0.03 7.15
N ARG A 141 3.24 -0.06 8.17
CA ARG A 141 3.22 -1.17 9.12
C ARG A 141 2.99 -2.51 8.40
N SER A 142 2.01 -2.57 7.53
CA SER A 142 1.69 -3.78 6.76
C SER A 142 2.83 -4.18 5.82
N ILE A 143 3.49 -3.22 5.18
CA ILE A 143 4.68 -3.46 4.35
C ILE A 143 5.83 -4.02 5.19
N ASP A 144 6.12 -3.42 6.35
CA ASP A 144 7.15 -3.92 7.28
C ASP A 144 6.87 -5.37 7.69
N SER A 145 5.60 -5.69 8.03
CA SER A 145 5.16 -7.04 8.35
C SER A 145 5.36 -8.00 7.18
N MET A 146 4.91 -7.62 5.99
CA MET A 146 5.01 -8.47 4.80
C MET A 146 6.46 -8.71 4.37
N GLN A 147 7.32 -7.69 4.48
CA GLN A 147 8.75 -7.83 4.18
C GLN A 147 9.46 -8.73 5.18
N LEU A 148 9.12 -8.63 6.47
CA LEU A 148 9.66 -9.49 7.52
C LEU A 148 9.25 -10.95 7.30
N THR A 149 7.97 -11.20 7.11
CA THR A 149 7.42 -12.56 6.95
C THR A 149 7.83 -13.22 5.62
N ALA A 150 8.17 -12.45 4.61
CA ALA A 150 8.75 -12.96 3.36
C ALA A 150 10.19 -13.46 3.52
N LYS A 151 10.93 -12.94 4.49
CA LYS A 151 12.35 -13.28 4.73
C LYS A 151 12.53 -14.32 5.83
N HIS A 152 11.64 -14.33 6.80
CA HIS A 152 11.74 -15.14 8.01
C HIS A 152 10.50 -16.00 8.20
N LYS A 153 10.67 -17.17 8.79
CA LYS A 153 9.55 -18.10 9.07
C LYS A 153 8.76 -17.67 10.32
N VAL A 154 8.28 -16.45 10.30
CA VAL A 154 7.52 -15.82 11.39
C VAL A 154 6.21 -15.20 10.88
N ALA A 155 5.31 -14.91 11.80
CA ALA A 155 4.11 -14.11 11.59
C ALA A 155 4.09 -12.95 12.58
N THR A 156 3.49 -11.84 12.21
CA THR A 156 3.32 -10.69 13.11
C THR A 156 1.98 -10.80 13.84
N PRO A 157 1.94 -10.58 15.16
CA PRO A 157 0.68 -10.55 15.90
C PRO A 157 -0.19 -9.34 15.52
N ALA A 158 -1.43 -9.32 16.02
CA ALA A 158 -2.30 -8.15 15.90
C ALA A 158 -1.60 -6.90 16.47
N ASP A 159 -1.82 -5.74 15.83
CA ASP A 159 -1.28 -4.44 16.20
C ASP A 159 0.25 -4.34 16.26
N TRP A 160 0.96 -5.36 15.77
CA TRP A 160 2.41 -5.41 15.75
C TRP A 160 3.05 -4.17 15.13
N LYS A 161 4.07 -3.66 15.77
CA LYS A 161 4.94 -2.60 15.25
C LYS A 161 6.34 -3.13 14.98
N LYS A 162 7.01 -2.55 14.00
CA LYS A 162 8.37 -2.94 13.62
C LYS A 162 9.30 -2.98 14.83
N GLY A 163 9.92 -4.14 15.00
CA GLY A 163 10.86 -4.38 16.10
C GLY A 163 10.25 -5.02 17.34
N GLU A 164 8.94 -5.21 17.41
CA GLU A 164 8.29 -5.98 18.47
C GLU A 164 8.42 -7.48 18.25
N GLU A 165 8.07 -8.28 19.26
CA GLU A 165 8.10 -9.74 19.18
C GLU A 165 7.19 -10.26 18.06
N VAL A 166 7.61 -11.34 17.46
CA VAL A 166 6.89 -12.04 16.39
C VAL A 166 6.60 -13.49 16.80
N ILE A 167 5.77 -14.17 16.00
CA ILE A 167 5.32 -15.54 16.26
C ILE A 167 6.02 -16.47 15.29
N ILE A 168 6.64 -17.56 15.80
CA ILE A 168 7.12 -18.65 14.94
C ILE A 168 5.93 -19.31 14.27
N VAL A 169 5.93 -19.42 12.94
CA VAL A 169 4.82 -20.05 12.22
C VAL A 169 4.67 -21.52 12.63
N PRO A 170 3.44 -22.06 12.78
CA PRO A 170 3.22 -23.45 13.26
C PRO A 170 3.87 -24.54 12.40
N ALA A 171 4.12 -24.25 11.12
CA ALA A 171 4.81 -25.19 10.21
C ALA A 171 6.26 -25.48 10.63
N VAL A 172 6.92 -24.56 11.33
CA VAL A 172 8.29 -24.74 11.83
C VAL A 172 8.24 -25.62 13.08
N LYS A 173 8.81 -26.81 12.99
CA LYS A 173 8.93 -27.75 14.12
C LYS A 173 10.05 -27.32 15.07
N ASP A 174 10.06 -27.83 16.32
CA ASP A 174 10.97 -27.38 17.35
C ASP A 174 12.46 -27.58 16.98
N ASP A 175 12.81 -28.66 16.30
CA ASP A 175 14.19 -28.90 15.85
C ASP A 175 14.65 -27.90 14.78
N GLU A 176 13.77 -27.47 13.92
CA GLU A 176 14.02 -26.40 12.97
C GLU A 176 14.05 -25.02 13.68
N ALA A 177 13.11 -24.82 14.61
CA ALA A 177 13.02 -23.59 15.39
C ALA A 177 14.31 -23.34 16.20
N LYS A 178 14.92 -24.39 16.80
CA LYS A 178 16.21 -24.29 17.51
C LYS A 178 17.33 -23.78 16.61
N LYS A 179 17.32 -24.16 15.33
CA LYS A 179 18.33 -23.70 14.33
C LYS A 179 18.08 -22.25 13.91
N LEU A 180 16.82 -21.90 13.68
CA LEU A 180 16.44 -20.55 13.22
C LEU A 180 16.50 -19.50 14.34
N PHE A 181 16.19 -19.91 15.57
CA PHE A 181 16.09 -19.06 16.75
C PHE A 181 16.95 -19.63 17.90
N PRO A 182 18.29 -19.61 17.78
CA PRO A 182 19.19 -20.27 18.74
C PRO A 182 19.13 -19.67 20.15
N LYS A 183 18.63 -18.45 20.30
CA LYS A 183 18.41 -17.81 21.61
C LYS A 183 17.13 -18.34 22.30
N GLY A 184 16.41 -19.29 21.68
CA GLY A 184 15.16 -19.83 22.20
C GLY A 184 13.95 -18.95 21.90
N TRP A 185 12.82 -19.36 22.44
CA TRP A 185 11.52 -18.69 22.30
C TRP A 185 10.69 -18.80 23.56
N ASN A 186 9.71 -17.91 23.71
CA ASN A 186 8.70 -18.01 24.76
C ASN A 186 7.46 -18.75 24.23
N ALA A 187 7.20 -19.94 24.76
CA ALA A 187 6.02 -20.76 24.42
C ALA A 187 4.84 -20.44 25.34
N ILE A 188 3.99 -19.50 24.94
CA ILE A 188 2.74 -19.20 25.67
C ILE A 188 1.75 -20.35 25.56
N LYS A 189 1.68 -20.96 24.39
CA LYS A 189 0.94 -22.18 24.06
C LYS A 189 1.75 -22.99 23.04
N PRO A 190 1.49 -24.30 22.87
CA PRO A 190 2.18 -25.09 21.85
C PRO A 190 2.11 -24.50 20.44
N TYR A 191 1.03 -23.81 20.11
CA TYR A 191 0.81 -23.15 18.81
C TYR A 191 1.18 -21.66 18.82
N LEU A 192 1.53 -21.06 19.98
CA LEU A 192 1.86 -19.65 20.14
C LEU A 192 3.25 -19.48 20.76
N ARG A 193 4.25 -19.48 19.92
CA ARG A 193 5.67 -19.37 20.28
C ARG A 193 6.19 -18.00 19.82
N LYS A 194 6.55 -17.14 20.76
CA LYS A 194 7.04 -15.79 20.49
C LYS A 194 8.58 -15.73 20.51
N VAL A 195 9.13 -14.95 19.60
CA VAL A 195 10.56 -14.64 19.51
C VAL A 195 10.76 -13.14 19.30
N PRO A 196 11.91 -12.57 19.67
CA PRO A 196 12.31 -11.24 19.24
C PRO A 196 12.30 -11.13 17.70
N ASP A 197 12.12 -9.91 17.18
CA ASP A 197 12.19 -9.63 15.74
C ASP A 197 13.55 -10.09 15.17
N PRO A 198 13.59 -11.08 14.24
CA PRO A 198 14.82 -11.63 13.71
C PRO A 198 15.56 -10.70 12.72
N SER A 199 15.00 -9.53 12.42
CA SER A 199 15.63 -8.54 11.54
C SER A 199 16.52 -7.53 12.29
N LYS A 200 16.60 -7.66 13.64
CA LYS A 200 17.45 -6.83 14.52
C LYS A 200 18.81 -7.41 14.73
#